data_634b195517413b8e294801ea7ae216dd
#
_entry.id   634b195517413b8e294801ea7ae216dd
#
_cell.length_a   1.000
_cell.length_b   1.000
_cell.length_c   1.000
_cell.angle_alpha   90.00
_cell.angle_beta   90.00
_cell.angle_gamma   90.00
#
_symmetry.space_group_name_H-M   'P 1'
#
loop_
_entity.id
_entity.type
_entity.pdbx_description
1 polymer ?
#
loop_
_entity_poly.entity_id
_entity_poly.type
_entity_poly.pdbx_seq_one_letter_code
_entity_poly.pdbx_strand_id
1 'polypeptide(L)'
;MLFRSVVSGLQHVKSGRLRAIATTTRKRIALLPDVPTASETLPGLEVDNWYGLVAPSGTPRAAVSRLHGEITRVIQQPAIQEKLAAQGMEPVGTTPQTFDTFLKAAIVKWGRVVKSANIRPE
;
A
#
# COMPACT_ATOMS: atom_id res chain seq x y z
N MET A 1 -18.74 -11.30 -4.29
CA MET A 1 -17.75 -10.20 -4.45
C MET A 1 -16.49 -10.60 -3.71
N LEU A 2 -15.30 -10.32 -4.25
CA LEU A 2 -14.02 -10.70 -3.70
C LEU A 2 -13.17 -9.45 -3.53
N PHE A 3 -12.58 -9.23 -2.35
CA PHE A 3 -11.53 -8.23 -2.11
C PHE A 3 -10.16 -8.89 -2.26
N ARG A 4 -9.33 -8.31 -3.11
CA ARG A 4 -7.97 -8.81 -3.38
C ARG A 4 -7.00 -7.66 -3.53
N SER A 5 -5.75 -7.88 -3.14
CA SER A 5 -4.66 -7.00 -3.51
C SER A 5 -4.50 -6.96 -5.03
N VAL A 6 -4.17 -5.80 -5.59
CA VAL A 6 -3.89 -5.65 -7.03
C VAL A 6 -2.80 -6.63 -7.46
N VAL A 7 -1.73 -6.75 -6.68
CA VAL A 7 -0.63 -7.68 -6.94
C VAL A 7 -1.12 -9.11 -7.19
N SER A 8 -2.07 -9.61 -6.40
CA SER A 8 -2.58 -10.98 -6.53
C SER A 8 -3.78 -11.10 -7.48
N GLY A 9 -4.52 -10.01 -7.72
CA GLY A 9 -5.73 -9.99 -8.54
C GLY A 9 -5.48 -9.70 -10.02
N LEU A 10 -4.45 -8.92 -10.34
CA LEU A 10 -4.21 -8.36 -11.68
C LEU A 10 -4.16 -9.41 -12.79
N GLN A 11 -3.48 -10.52 -12.57
CA GLN A 11 -3.36 -11.59 -13.58
C GLN A 11 -4.71 -12.24 -13.88
N HIS A 12 -5.58 -12.36 -12.90
CA HIS A 12 -6.93 -12.90 -13.08
C HIS A 12 -7.84 -11.92 -13.82
N VAL A 13 -7.65 -10.61 -13.61
CA VAL A 13 -8.37 -9.58 -14.37
C VAL A 13 -7.89 -9.58 -15.83
N LYS A 14 -6.57 -9.60 -16.08
CA LYS A 14 -6.01 -9.65 -17.43
C LYS A 14 -6.40 -10.90 -18.20
N SER A 15 -6.54 -12.05 -17.54
CA SER A 15 -6.98 -13.31 -18.16
C SER A 15 -8.51 -13.44 -18.28
N GLY A 16 -9.29 -12.42 -17.90
CA GLY A 16 -10.75 -12.43 -17.95
C GLY A 16 -11.44 -13.31 -16.90
N ARG A 17 -10.69 -13.94 -15.99
CA ARG A 17 -11.27 -14.77 -14.91
C ARG A 17 -11.94 -13.94 -13.82
N LEU A 18 -11.54 -12.69 -13.65
CA LEU A 18 -12.15 -11.73 -12.73
C LEU A 18 -12.46 -10.45 -13.48
N ARG A 19 -13.59 -9.82 -13.13
CA ARG A 19 -13.93 -8.47 -13.54
C ARG A 19 -13.61 -7.53 -12.39
N ALA A 20 -12.72 -6.55 -12.62
CA ALA A 20 -12.49 -5.47 -11.68
C ALA A 20 -13.68 -4.52 -11.68
N ILE A 21 -14.22 -4.22 -10.49
CA ILE A 21 -15.38 -3.33 -10.31
C ILE A 21 -14.91 -1.95 -9.86
N ALA A 22 -14.04 -1.91 -8.87
CA ALA A 22 -13.44 -0.68 -8.34
C ALA A 22 -12.12 -0.99 -7.64
N THR A 23 -11.28 0.02 -7.50
CA THR A 23 -10.10 0.00 -6.62
C THR A 23 -10.41 0.79 -5.35
N THR A 24 -9.70 0.51 -4.25
CA THR A 24 -9.84 1.25 -2.99
C THR A 24 -8.76 2.30 -2.78
N THR A 25 -7.90 2.48 -3.78
CA THR A 25 -6.84 3.48 -3.80
C THR A 25 -7.41 4.90 -3.96
N ARG A 26 -6.66 5.90 -3.52
CA ARG A 26 -7.04 7.32 -3.63
C ARG A 26 -7.20 7.77 -5.08
N LYS A 27 -6.38 7.24 -5.99
CA LYS A 27 -6.40 7.54 -7.42
C LYS A 27 -6.51 6.24 -8.21
N ARG A 28 -7.03 6.32 -9.42
CA ARG A 28 -7.02 5.18 -10.35
C ARG A 28 -5.59 4.71 -10.59
N ILE A 29 -5.41 3.40 -10.64
CA ILE A 29 -4.09 2.81 -10.87
C ILE A 29 -3.79 2.71 -12.37
N ALA A 30 -2.55 3.00 -12.75
CA ALA A 30 -2.13 3.01 -14.15
C ALA A 30 -2.35 1.67 -14.89
N LEU A 31 -2.29 0.55 -14.16
CA LEU A 31 -2.50 -0.79 -14.72
C LEU A 31 -3.98 -1.13 -15.00
N LEU A 32 -4.93 -0.36 -14.47
CA LEU A 32 -6.38 -0.51 -14.64
C LEU A 32 -7.03 0.88 -14.76
N PRO A 33 -6.73 1.67 -15.80
CA PRO A 33 -7.14 3.07 -15.90
C PRO A 33 -8.66 3.24 -16.02
N ASP A 34 -9.33 2.24 -16.59
CA ASP A 34 -10.79 2.25 -16.77
C ASP A 34 -11.56 1.81 -15.52
N VAL A 35 -10.86 1.30 -14.49
CA VAL A 35 -11.48 0.88 -13.24
C VAL A 35 -11.56 2.07 -12.28
N PRO A 36 -12.78 2.49 -11.88
CA PRO A 36 -12.95 3.62 -10.97
C PRO A 36 -12.40 3.33 -9.58
N THR A 37 -12.12 4.38 -8.81
CA THR A 37 -11.88 4.23 -7.38
C THR A 37 -13.22 4.18 -6.62
N ALA A 38 -13.26 3.45 -5.53
CA ALA A 38 -14.44 3.39 -4.68
C ALA A 38 -14.81 4.78 -4.11
N SER A 39 -13.82 5.65 -3.91
CA SER A 39 -14.03 7.04 -3.43
C SER A 39 -14.78 7.92 -4.45
N GLU A 40 -14.81 7.57 -5.73
CA GLU A 40 -15.61 8.29 -6.74
C GLU A 40 -17.12 8.16 -6.48
N THR A 41 -17.53 7.07 -5.84
CA THR A 41 -18.95 6.80 -5.51
C THR A 41 -19.21 6.93 -4.01
N LEU A 42 -18.24 6.57 -3.18
CA LEU A 42 -18.32 6.58 -1.72
C LEU A 42 -17.23 7.50 -1.16
N PRO A 43 -17.49 8.81 -1.02
CA PRO A 43 -16.50 9.75 -0.52
C PRO A 43 -15.91 9.33 0.83
N GLY A 44 -14.58 9.36 0.93
CA GLY A 44 -13.86 8.96 2.14
C GLY A 44 -13.53 7.46 2.24
N LEU A 45 -14.01 6.62 1.32
CA LEU A 45 -13.60 5.22 1.25
C LEU A 45 -12.25 5.12 0.55
N GLU A 46 -11.19 5.09 1.37
CA GLU A 46 -9.81 4.95 0.91
C GLU A 46 -9.10 3.91 1.78
N VAL A 47 -8.66 2.84 1.13
CA VAL A 47 -7.93 1.73 1.75
C VAL A 47 -6.75 1.38 0.86
N ASP A 48 -5.57 1.82 1.24
CA ASP A 48 -4.33 1.47 0.56
C ASP A 48 -3.68 0.26 1.21
N ASN A 49 -3.17 -0.63 0.37
CA ASN A 49 -2.29 -1.71 0.80
C ASN A 49 -0.84 -1.21 0.68
N TRP A 50 -0.11 -1.21 1.78
CA TRP A 50 1.26 -0.70 1.84
C TRP A 50 2.20 -1.74 2.44
N TYR A 51 3.47 -1.62 2.09
CA TYR A 51 4.56 -2.43 2.63
C TYR A 51 5.59 -1.49 3.26
N GLY A 52 6.10 -1.87 4.42
CA GLY A 52 7.12 -1.10 5.13
C GLY A 52 8.13 -2.01 5.82
N LEU A 53 9.34 -1.51 6.00
CA LEU A 53 10.38 -2.17 6.78
C LEU A 53 10.43 -1.53 8.16
N VAL A 54 10.48 -2.36 9.18
CA VAL A 54 10.61 -1.93 10.58
C VAL A 54 11.85 -2.57 11.20
N ALA A 55 12.43 -1.89 12.16
CA ALA A 55 13.56 -2.38 12.94
C ALA A 55 13.14 -2.58 14.41
N PRO A 56 13.77 -3.49 15.15
CA PRO A 56 13.56 -3.65 16.59
C PRO A 56 13.76 -2.34 17.36
N SER A 57 13.01 -2.18 18.45
CA SER A 57 13.22 -1.07 19.39
C SER A 57 14.67 -1.07 19.90
N GLY A 58 15.28 0.10 19.95
CA GLY A 58 16.68 0.26 20.37
C GLY A 58 17.72 0.08 19.25
N THR A 59 17.32 -0.19 18.01
CA THR A 59 18.26 -0.19 16.87
C THR A 59 18.95 1.18 16.76
N PRO A 60 20.31 1.23 16.69
CA PRO A 60 21.05 2.48 16.59
C PRO A 60 20.58 3.33 15.40
N ARG A 61 20.39 4.62 15.62
CA ARG A 61 19.93 5.56 14.57
C ARG A 61 20.83 5.54 13.32
N ALA A 62 22.13 5.38 13.49
CA ALA A 62 23.08 5.28 12.38
C ALA A 62 22.79 4.05 11.49
N ALA A 63 22.44 2.91 12.09
CA ALA A 63 22.04 1.71 11.34
C ALA A 63 20.73 1.92 10.57
N VAL A 64 19.72 2.52 11.21
CA VAL A 64 18.44 2.86 10.56
C VAL A 64 18.66 3.82 9.39
N SER A 65 19.45 4.88 9.57
CA SER A 65 19.76 5.84 8.50
C SER A 65 20.49 5.18 7.33
N ARG A 66 21.46 4.32 7.61
CA ARG A 66 22.19 3.59 6.57
C ARG A 66 21.27 2.66 5.78
N LEU A 67 20.46 1.86 6.47
CA LEU A 67 19.48 0.96 5.84
C LEU A 67 18.50 1.75 4.98
N HIS A 68 17.93 2.83 5.50
CA HIS A 68 17.03 3.69 4.75
C HIS A 68 17.69 4.22 3.47
N GLY A 69 18.93 4.75 3.56
CA GLY A 69 19.66 5.26 2.39
C GLY A 69 19.89 4.18 1.32
N GLU A 70 20.31 2.98 1.72
CA GLU A 70 20.53 1.86 0.79
C GLU A 70 19.23 1.37 0.15
N ILE A 71 18.17 1.20 0.94
CA ILE A 71 16.86 0.78 0.44
C ILE A 71 16.30 1.81 -0.53
N THR A 72 16.35 3.10 -0.18
CA THR A 72 15.88 4.18 -1.06
C THR A 72 16.64 4.17 -2.38
N ARG A 73 17.96 3.99 -2.35
CA ARG A 73 18.77 3.88 -3.56
C ARG A 73 18.38 2.68 -4.43
N VAL A 74 18.07 1.54 -3.82
CA VAL A 74 17.65 0.33 -4.55
C VAL A 74 16.28 0.53 -5.20
N ILE A 75 15.30 1.03 -4.47
CA ILE A 75 13.93 1.21 -5.02
C ILE A 75 13.85 2.32 -6.08
N GLN A 76 14.85 3.21 -6.16
CA GLN A 76 14.94 4.24 -7.19
C GLN A 76 15.61 3.74 -8.49
N GLN A 77 16.16 2.53 -8.50
CA GLN A 77 16.73 1.96 -9.71
C GLN A 77 15.64 1.69 -10.75
N PRO A 78 15.82 2.09 -12.02
CA PRO A 78 14.79 1.92 -13.06
C PRO A 78 14.29 0.47 -13.18
N ALA A 79 15.21 -0.50 -13.20
CA ALA A 79 14.86 -1.91 -13.30
C ALA A 79 14.02 -2.43 -12.11
N ILE A 80 14.19 -1.85 -10.92
CA ILE A 80 13.38 -2.18 -9.75
C ILE A 80 12.02 -1.48 -9.84
N GLN A 81 11.99 -0.23 -10.24
CA GLN A 81 10.75 0.51 -10.44
C GLN A 81 9.84 -0.17 -11.48
N GLU A 82 10.39 -0.60 -12.60
CA GLU A 82 9.65 -1.36 -13.62
C GLU A 82 9.05 -2.65 -13.07
N LYS A 83 9.83 -3.42 -12.29
CA LYS A 83 9.34 -4.65 -11.66
C LYS A 83 8.22 -4.39 -10.65
N LEU A 84 8.34 -3.34 -9.84
CA LEU A 84 7.31 -2.95 -8.88
C LEU A 84 6.05 -2.46 -9.59
N ALA A 85 6.21 -1.59 -10.59
CA ALA A 85 5.10 -1.09 -11.39
C ALA A 85 4.33 -2.22 -12.11
N ALA A 86 5.05 -3.21 -12.66
CA ALA A 86 4.43 -4.38 -13.30
C ALA A 86 3.56 -5.20 -12.32
N GLN A 87 3.81 -5.09 -11.03
CA GLN A 87 3.01 -5.71 -9.96
C GLN A 87 1.95 -4.76 -9.37
N GLY A 88 1.84 -3.53 -9.86
CA GLY A 88 0.91 -2.54 -9.32
C GLY A 88 1.37 -1.90 -8.03
N MET A 89 2.66 -1.91 -7.74
CA MET A 89 3.27 -1.25 -6.58
C MET A 89 3.95 0.05 -7.00
N GLU A 90 3.76 1.09 -6.20
CA GLU A 90 4.43 2.38 -6.35
C GLU A 90 5.51 2.54 -5.25
N PRO A 91 6.80 2.64 -5.63
CA PRO A 91 7.86 2.86 -4.65
C PRO A 91 7.82 4.31 -4.12
N VAL A 92 7.60 4.47 -2.83
CA VAL A 92 7.47 5.78 -2.18
C VAL A 92 8.78 6.25 -1.53
N GLY A 93 9.47 5.38 -0.81
CA GLY A 93 10.78 5.69 -0.19
C GLY A 93 10.73 6.81 0.84
N THR A 94 9.68 6.88 1.65
CA THR A 94 9.52 7.91 2.69
C THR A 94 10.62 7.86 3.75
N THR A 95 10.90 9.00 4.38
CA THR A 95 11.84 9.04 5.51
C THR A 95 11.28 8.24 6.70
N PRO A 96 12.15 7.74 7.61
CA PRO A 96 11.70 7.07 8.83
C PRO A 96 10.71 7.88 9.65
N GLN A 97 10.87 9.20 9.73
CA GLN A 97 9.98 10.10 10.46
C GLN A 97 8.60 10.20 9.78
N THR A 98 8.57 10.32 8.46
CA THR A 98 7.32 10.36 7.69
C THR A 98 6.58 9.04 7.81
N PHE A 99 7.29 7.91 7.76
CA PHE A 99 6.71 6.58 7.93
C PHE A 99 6.16 6.36 9.35
N ASP A 100 6.86 6.82 10.40
CA ASP A 100 6.38 6.76 11.79
C ASP A 100 5.07 7.56 11.96
N THR A 101 5.00 8.76 11.40
CA THR A 101 3.78 9.58 11.41
C THR A 101 2.62 8.88 10.70
N PHE A 102 2.88 8.31 9.52
CA PHE A 102 1.90 7.53 8.77
C PHE A 102 1.42 6.31 9.57
N LEU A 103 2.33 5.56 10.17
CA LEU A 103 2.00 4.36 10.94
C LEU A 103 1.11 4.70 12.15
N LYS A 104 1.44 5.75 12.90
CA LYS A 104 0.62 6.24 14.02
C LYS A 104 -0.80 6.63 13.57
N ALA A 105 -0.91 7.35 12.46
CA ALA A 105 -2.21 7.72 11.90
C ALA A 105 -3.01 6.48 11.44
N ALA A 106 -2.35 5.51 10.80
CA ALA A 106 -2.96 4.26 10.37
C ALA A 106 -3.49 3.44 11.57
N ILE A 107 -2.72 3.33 12.64
CA ILE A 107 -3.15 2.65 13.89
C ILE A 107 -4.43 3.30 14.45
N VAL A 108 -4.48 4.62 14.52
CA VAL A 108 -5.66 5.34 15.00
C VAL A 108 -6.86 5.13 14.09
N LYS A 109 -6.67 5.26 12.77
CA LYS A 109 -7.72 5.04 11.76
C LYS A 109 -8.32 3.63 11.89
N TRP A 110 -7.47 2.62 11.83
CA TRP A 110 -7.91 1.23 11.86
C TRP A 110 -8.45 0.79 13.22
N GLY A 111 -7.90 1.32 14.30
CA GLY A 111 -8.45 1.10 15.64
C GLY A 111 -9.90 1.57 15.78
N ARG A 112 -10.26 2.70 15.15
CA ARG A 112 -11.66 3.17 15.09
C ARG A 112 -12.55 2.23 14.27
N VAL A 113 -12.06 1.78 13.10
CA VAL A 113 -12.80 0.85 12.23
C VAL A 113 -13.06 -0.47 12.93
N VAL A 114 -12.03 -1.06 13.55
CA VAL A 114 -12.15 -2.32 14.31
C VAL A 114 -13.19 -2.20 15.42
N LYS A 115 -13.15 -1.10 16.18
CA LYS A 115 -14.13 -0.84 17.26
C LYS A 115 -15.55 -0.67 16.71
N SER A 116 -15.73 0.16 15.67
CA SER A 116 -17.08 0.43 15.11
C SER A 116 -17.70 -0.79 14.44
N ALA A 117 -16.88 -1.63 13.83
CA ALA A 117 -17.31 -2.86 13.19
C ALA A 117 -17.40 -4.08 14.15
N ASN A 118 -17.10 -3.87 15.44
CA ASN A 118 -17.08 -4.94 16.47
C ASN A 118 -16.23 -6.17 16.06
N ILE A 119 -15.11 -5.92 15.37
CA ILE A 119 -14.19 -6.98 14.93
C ILE A 119 -13.40 -7.44 16.16
N ARG A 120 -13.51 -8.73 16.48
CA ARG A 120 -12.72 -9.36 17.54
C ARG A 120 -11.58 -10.17 16.92
N PRO A 121 -10.35 -10.07 17.45
CA PRO A 121 -9.29 -10.98 17.05
C PRO A 121 -9.68 -12.40 17.46
N GLU A 122 -9.43 -13.34 16.55
CA GLU A 122 -9.55 -14.79 16.85
C GLU A 122 -8.37 -15.25 17.67
#